data_ecd0842a05b36b073e835cd2e46901fd
#
_entry.id   ecd0842a05b36b073e835cd2e46901fd
#
_cell.length_a   1.000
_cell.length_b   1.000
_cell.length_c   1.000
_cell.angle_alpha   90.00
_cell.angle_beta   90.00
_cell.angle_gamma   90.00
#
_symmetry.space_group_name_H-M   'P 1'
#
loop_
_entity.id
_entity.type
_entity.pdbx_description
1 polymer ?
#
loop_
_entity_poly.entity_id
_entity_poly.type
_entity_poly.pdbx_seq_one_letter_code
_entity_poly.pdbx_strand_id
1 'polypeptide(L)'
;MSTQSERPNKLLGHAGRWLQSLVDRGRRSDGLLQSAQTWEAQYAAGKWDFLAELSELSRFSILAGYICHLKPGGAVLDTGCGQGALQRRLPSDSYSRYVGIDLSASAISVARKQQNERSTFLAADCENYSPEERFDVIVFNEVLCCLRDPLRTVERYVRSLNSGGLVLVSLCSAARGSATILWRLRQAYATVDEVRLAHSGRKVAWVCTALRPQGE
;
A
#
# COMPACT_ATOMS: atom_id res chain seq x y z
N MET A 1 -4.56 44.48 -26.55
CA MET A 1 -3.57 43.47 -26.13
C MET A 1 -4.10 42.84 -24.86
N SER A 2 -4.83 41.72 -25.00
CA SER A 2 -5.47 41.03 -23.88
C SER A 2 -4.64 39.80 -23.56
N THR A 3 -3.99 39.79 -22.43
CA THR A 3 -3.27 38.64 -21.90
C THR A 3 -4.29 37.62 -21.40
N GLN A 4 -4.44 36.52 -22.12
CA GLN A 4 -5.17 35.37 -21.64
C GLN A 4 -4.39 34.71 -20.51
N SER A 5 -4.94 34.79 -19.31
CA SER A 5 -4.54 34.00 -18.15
C SER A 5 -4.87 32.53 -18.45
N GLU A 6 -3.87 31.73 -18.77
CA GLU A 6 -3.98 30.29 -18.87
C GLU A 6 -4.38 29.70 -17.51
N ARG A 7 -5.50 29.01 -17.47
CA ARG A 7 -5.96 28.25 -16.31
C ARG A 7 -5.22 26.90 -16.27
N PRO A 8 -4.35 26.62 -15.28
CA PRO A 8 -3.65 25.35 -15.18
C PRO A 8 -4.48 24.34 -14.38
N ASN A 9 -5.58 23.79 -14.90
CA ASN A 9 -6.30 22.77 -14.11
C ASN A 9 -7.16 21.77 -14.88
N LYS A 10 -6.85 21.44 -16.13
CA LYS A 10 -7.61 20.41 -16.88
C LYS A 10 -6.89 19.09 -17.10
N LEU A 11 -5.66 18.89 -16.60
CA LEU A 11 -4.82 17.72 -16.88
C LEU A 11 -4.56 16.79 -15.68
N LEU A 12 -5.13 17.07 -14.51
CA LEU A 12 -5.02 16.16 -13.39
C LEU A 12 -6.18 15.18 -13.42
N GLY A 13 -5.94 13.96 -13.91
CA GLY A 13 -6.86 12.84 -13.81
C GLY A 13 -7.25 12.54 -12.34
N HIS A 14 -8.17 11.60 -12.09
CA HIS A 14 -8.67 11.27 -10.75
C HIS A 14 -7.55 11.00 -9.73
N ALA A 15 -6.49 10.30 -10.14
CA ALA A 15 -5.31 10.04 -9.31
C ALA A 15 -4.53 11.30 -8.93
N GLY A 16 -4.39 12.27 -9.84
CA GLY A 16 -3.72 13.56 -9.53
C GLY A 16 -4.49 14.38 -8.52
N ARG A 17 -5.82 14.37 -8.58
CA ARG A 17 -6.69 15.06 -7.61
C ARG A 17 -6.65 14.40 -6.23
N TRP A 18 -6.55 13.07 -6.18
CA TRP A 18 -6.43 12.34 -4.92
C TRP A 18 -5.07 12.59 -4.26
N LEU A 19 -3.98 12.50 -5.01
CA LEU A 19 -2.64 12.83 -4.52
C LEU A 19 -2.54 14.29 -4.08
N GLN A 20 -3.16 15.22 -4.82
CA GLN A 20 -3.27 16.60 -4.37
C GLN A 20 -4.08 16.69 -3.07
N SER A 21 -5.14 15.89 -2.93
CA SER A 21 -5.93 15.83 -1.69
C SER A 21 -5.18 15.19 -0.52
N LEU A 22 -4.21 14.31 -0.76
CA LEU A 22 -3.29 13.81 0.27
C LEU A 22 -2.30 14.89 0.69
N VAL A 23 -1.73 15.61 -0.26
CA VAL A 23 -0.84 16.75 0.00
C VAL A 23 -1.59 17.87 0.75
N ASP A 24 -2.81 18.19 0.32
CA ASP A 24 -3.62 19.24 0.92
C ASP A 24 -4.14 18.84 2.31
N ARG A 25 -4.46 17.58 2.53
CA ARG A 25 -4.81 17.02 3.86
C ARG A 25 -3.61 16.86 4.77
N GLY A 26 -2.44 16.53 4.23
CA GLY A 26 -1.19 16.50 5.00
C GLY A 26 -0.77 17.87 5.54
N ARG A 27 -1.36 18.97 5.06
CA ARG A 27 -1.18 20.32 5.60
C ARG A 27 -2.14 20.65 6.74
N ARG A 28 -3.22 19.86 6.95
CA ARG A 28 -4.15 20.02 8.07
C ARG A 28 -3.79 19.01 9.16
N SER A 29 -3.94 19.38 10.42
CA SER A 29 -3.55 18.61 11.60
C SER A 29 -4.19 17.22 11.71
N ASP A 30 -5.29 16.96 11.01
CA ASP A 30 -6.08 15.72 11.12
C ASP A 30 -5.72 14.66 10.08
N GLY A 31 -4.70 14.90 9.30
CA GLY A 31 -3.96 13.94 8.50
C GLY A 31 -4.78 13.01 7.60
N LEU A 32 -4.24 11.82 7.44
CA LEU A 32 -4.77 10.73 6.64
C LEU A 32 -5.65 9.78 7.49
N LEU A 33 -5.78 10.04 8.80
CA LEU A 33 -6.64 9.28 9.69
C LEU A 33 -8.10 9.52 9.31
N GLN A 34 -8.71 8.52 8.70
CA GLN A 34 -10.12 8.55 8.30
C GLN A 34 -10.89 7.47 9.04
N SER A 35 -12.20 7.72 9.26
CA SER A 35 -13.05 6.69 9.85
C SER A 35 -13.29 5.53 8.87
N ALA A 36 -13.64 4.37 9.40
CA ALA A 36 -14.05 3.21 8.60
C ALA A 36 -15.18 3.56 7.61
N GLN A 37 -16.15 4.35 8.06
CA GLN A 37 -17.26 4.81 7.23
C GLN A 37 -16.80 5.69 6.06
N THR A 38 -15.77 6.51 6.28
CA THR A 38 -15.22 7.36 5.22
C THR A 38 -14.52 6.50 4.15
N TRP A 39 -13.72 5.51 4.54
CA TRP A 39 -13.09 4.58 3.62
C TRP A 39 -14.13 3.79 2.83
N GLU A 40 -15.13 3.23 3.52
CA GLU A 40 -16.24 2.49 2.90
C GLU A 40 -16.97 3.34 1.85
N ALA A 41 -17.36 4.58 2.20
CA ALA A 41 -18.04 5.47 1.27
C ALA A 41 -17.19 5.84 0.05
N GLN A 42 -15.86 5.95 0.22
CA GLN A 42 -14.94 6.24 -0.89
C GLN A 42 -14.81 5.06 -1.86
N TYR A 43 -14.68 3.84 -1.35
CA TYR A 43 -14.64 2.65 -2.18
C TYR A 43 -15.97 2.41 -2.89
N ALA A 44 -17.09 2.51 -2.18
CA ALA A 44 -18.43 2.39 -2.76
C ALA A 44 -18.69 3.42 -3.88
N ALA A 45 -18.10 4.61 -3.77
CA ALA A 45 -18.18 5.66 -4.79
C ALA A 45 -17.15 5.53 -5.94
N GLY A 46 -16.37 4.45 -6.01
CA GLY A 46 -15.35 4.22 -7.04
C GLY A 46 -14.16 5.20 -7.01
N LYS A 47 -13.93 5.90 -5.90
CA LYS A 47 -12.85 6.90 -5.79
C LYS A 47 -11.46 6.27 -5.87
N TRP A 48 -11.34 4.96 -5.70
CA TRP A 48 -10.09 4.20 -5.70
C TRP A 48 -9.86 3.40 -6.98
N ASP A 49 -10.76 3.49 -7.96
CA ASP A 49 -10.66 2.72 -9.22
C ASP A 49 -9.42 3.10 -10.04
N PHE A 50 -8.87 4.32 -9.82
CA PHE A 50 -7.61 4.75 -10.44
C PHE A 50 -6.40 3.87 -10.07
N LEU A 51 -6.46 3.07 -8.99
CA LEU A 51 -5.38 2.12 -8.63
C LEU A 51 -5.17 1.04 -9.71
N ALA A 52 -6.14 0.86 -10.60
CA ALA A 52 -6.01 0.00 -11.78
C ALA A 52 -5.32 0.68 -12.97
N GLU A 53 -5.14 2.02 -12.95
CA GLU A 53 -4.56 2.78 -14.05
C GLU A 53 -3.05 2.54 -14.22
N LEU A 54 -2.55 2.80 -15.43
CA LEU A 54 -1.13 2.71 -15.79
C LEU A 54 -0.23 3.55 -14.88
N SER A 55 -0.73 4.66 -14.39
CA SER A 55 0.01 5.57 -13.50
C SER A 55 0.41 4.97 -12.15
N GLU A 56 -0.28 3.95 -11.71
CA GLU A 56 -0.01 3.22 -10.45
C GLU A 56 0.80 1.93 -10.70
N LEU A 57 0.91 1.50 -11.96
CA LEU A 57 1.51 0.23 -12.34
C LEU A 57 2.94 0.06 -11.81
N SER A 58 3.79 1.10 -11.92
CA SER A 58 5.21 1.00 -11.56
C SER A 58 5.41 0.62 -10.09
N ARG A 59 4.64 1.22 -9.18
CA ARG A 59 4.71 0.92 -7.74
C ARG A 59 4.31 -0.53 -7.45
N PHE A 60 3.19 -0.97 -8.00
CA PHE A 60 2.75 -2.35 -7.85
C PHE A 60 3.73 -3.35 -8.48
N SER A 61 4.34 -2.99 -9.62
CA SER A 61 5.32 -3.85 -10.29
C SER A 61 6.58 -4.06 -9.45
N ILE A 62 7.05 -3.04 -8.72
CA ILE A 62 8.19 -3.21 -7.80
C ILE A 62 7.81 -4.14 -6.65
N LEU A 63 6.64 -3.95 -6.01
CA LEU A 63 6.21 -4.83 -4.92
C LEU A 63 6.02 -6.27 -5.40
N ALA A 64 5.38 -6.46 -6.56
CA ALA A 64 5.23 -7.79 -7.18
C ALA A 64 6.60 -8.40 -7.52
N GLY A 65 7.53 -7.61 -8.05
CA GLY A 65 8.91 -8.03 -8.32
C GLY A 65 9.63 -8.50 -7.06
N TYR A 66 9.50 -7.78 -5.94
CA TYR A 66 10.07 -8.20 -4.66
C TYR A 66 9.48 -9.54 -4.18
N ILE A 67 8.16 -9.71 -4.25
CA ILE A 67 7.50 -10.97 -3.88
C ILE A 67 8.06 -12.12 -4.73
N CYS A 68 8.02 -11.97 -6.05
CA CYS A 68 8.43 -13.02 -6.98
C CYS A 68 9.92 -13.36 -6.90
N HIS A 69 10.78 -12.36 -6.64
CA HIS A 69 12.23 -12.54 -6.66
C HIS A 69 12.81 -12.92 -5.30
N LEU A 70 12.34 -12.28 -4.21
CA LEU A 70 12.92 -12.48 -2.88
C LEU A 70 12.26 -13.63 -2.11
N LYS A 71 10.99 -13.94 -2.42
CA LYS A 71 10.20 -15.00 -1.75
C LYS A 71 9.32 -15.77 -2.74
N PRO A 72 9.92 -16.40 -3.77
CA PRO A 72 9.16 -17.16 -4.75
C PRO A 72 8.38 -18.29 -4.08
N GLY A 73 7.08 -18.36 -4.35
CA GLY A 73 6.18 -19.35 -3.73
C GLY A 73 5.85 -19.10 -2.26
N GLY A 74 6.28 -18.00 -1.69
CA GLY A 74 6.04 -17.66 -0.28
C GLY A 74 4.57 -17.36 0.03
N ALA A 75 4.19 -17.46 1.30
CA ALA A 75 2.91 -16.98 1.81
C ALA A 75 2.92 -15.46 1.97
N VAL A 76 1.91 -14.76 1.44
CA VAL A 76 1.82 -13.30 1.40
C VAL A 76 0.62 -12.80 2.20
N LEU A 77 0.83 -11.82 3.07
CA LEU A 77 -0.22 -11.02 3.70
C LEU A 77 -0.16 -9.58 3.17
N ASP A 78 -1.23 -9.12 2.55
CA ASP A 78 -1.37 -7.74 2.03
C ASP A 78 -2.33 -6.95 2.91
N THR A 79 -1.77 -6.05 3.72
CA THR A 79 -2.54 -5.21 4.65
C THR A 79 -3.02 -3.95 3.93
N GLY A 80 -4.32 -3.65 4.00
CA GLY A 80 -4.94 -2.59 3.20
C GLY A 80 -4.90 -2.92 1.71
N CYS A 81 -5.28 -4.16 1.35
CA CYS A 81 -5.20 -4.66 -0.02
C CYS A 81 -6.15 -3.96 -1.01
N GLY A 82 -7.10 -3.16 -0.50
CA GLY A 82 -8.13 -2.51 -1.32
C GLY A 82 -8.90 -3.52 -2.15
N GLN A 83 -9.06 -3.21 -3.42
CA GLN A 83 -9.73 -4.07 -4.41
C GLN A 83 -8.84 -5.20 -4.95
N GLY A 84 -7.75 -5.58 -4.27
CA GLY A 84 -6.85 -6.66 -4.68
C GLY A 84 -5.89 -6.30 -5.83
N ALA A 85 -5.53 -5.03 -5.95
CA ALA A 85 -4.73 -4.54 -7.08
C ALA A 85 -3.32 -5.16 -7.15
N LEU A 86 -2.71 -5.50 -6.02
CA LEU A 86 -1.41 -6.16 -5.98
C LEU A 86 -1.53 -7.63 -6.40
N GLN A 87 -2.47 -8.36 -5.84
CA GLN A 87 -2.69 -9.78 -6.14
C GLN A 87 -2.91 -10.02 -7.63
N ARG A 88 -3.68 -9.17 -8.31
CA ARG A 88 -3.92 -9.25 -9.76
C ARG A 88 -2.66 -9.14 -10.62
N ARG A 89 -1.58 -8.63 -10.08
CA ARG A 89 -0.29 -8.43 -10.78
C ARG A 89 0.72 -9.52 -10.48
N LEU A 90 0.36 -10.44 -9.59
CA LEU A 90 1.18 -11.60 -9.27
C LEU A 90 0.80 -12.79 -10.15
N PRO A 91 1.76 -13.48 -10.77
CA PRO A 91 1.51 -14.79 -11.35
C PRO A 91 0.89 -15.74 -10.30
N SER A 92 -0.06 -16.56 -10.70
CA SER A 92 -0.80 -17.43 -9.78
C SER A 92 0.06 -18.47 -9.06
N ASP A 93 1.23 -18.77 -9.61
CA ASP A 93 2.22 -19.71 -9.08
C ASP A 93 3.34 -19.02 -8.26
N SER A 94 3.35 -17.67 -8.22
CA SER A 94 4.38 -16.92 -7.50
C SER A 94 4.20 -16.90 -5.98
N TYR A 95 3.07 -17.39 -5.46
CA TYR A 95 2.78 -17.50 -4.03
C TYR A 95 2.07 -18.82 -3.72
N SER A 96 2.35 -19.39 -2.55
CA SER A 96 1.64 -20.58 -2.05
C SER A 96 0.26 -20.19 -1.50
N ARG A 97 0.17 -19.02 -0.88
CA ARG A 97 -1.04 -18.46 -0.30
C ARG A 97 -0.96 -16.93 -0.28
N TYR A 98 -2.09 -16.28 -0.55
CA TYR A 98 -2.23 -14.83 -0.46
C TYR A 98 -3.44 -14.48 0.40
N VAL A 99 -3.22 -13.71 1.45
CA VAL A 99 -4.29 -13.17 2.30
C VAL A 99 -4.29 -11.66 2.15
N GLY A 100 -5.39 -11.10 1.65
CA GLY A 100 -5.60 -9.65 1.58
C GLY A 100 -6.59 -9.20 2.65
N ILE A 101 -6.24 -8.18 3.42
CA ILE A 101 -7.17 -7.57 4.37
C ILE A 101 -7.37 -6.09 4.05
N ASP A 102 -8.60 -5.61 4.18
CA ASP A 102 -8.93 -4.18 4.06
C ASP A 102 -10.11 -3.84 4.97
N LEU A 103 -10.13 -2.61 5.46
CA LEU A 103 -11.18 -2.11 6.34
C LEU A 103 -12.53 -1.98 5.62
N SER A 104 -12.53 -1.74 4.30
CA SER A 104 -13.72 -1.56 3.47
C SER A 104 -14.28 -2.89 2.98
N ALA A 105 -15.51 -3.19 3.36
CA ALA A 105 -16.25 -4.35 2.85
C ALA A 105 -16.54 -4.22 1.34
N SER A 106 -16.76 -3.01 0.83
CA SER A 106 -16.94 -2.73 -0.60
C SER A 106 -15.67 -3.05 -1.39
N ALA A 107 -14.49 -2.66 -0.90
CA ALA A 107 -13.22 -3.02 -1.51
C ALA A 107 -13.01 -4.53 -1.56
N ILE A 108 -13.26 -5.21 -0.45
CA ILE A 108 -13.14 -6.67 -0.34
C ILE A 108 -14.14 -7.39 -1.24
N SER A 109 -15.34 -6.88 -1.40
CA SER A 109 -16.33 -7.45 -2.35
C SER A 109 -15.80 -7.45 -3.78
N VAL A 110 -15.07 -6.40 -4.19
CA VAL A 110 -14.43 -6.35 -5.50
C VAL A 110 -13.23 -7.31 -5.58
N ALA A 111 -12.38 -7.33 -4.56
CA ALA A 111 -11.22 -8.21 -4.50
C ALA A 111 -11.60 -9.70 -4.60
N ARG A 112 -12.67 -10.10 -3.92
CA ARG A 112 -13.20 -11.49 -3.95
C ARG A 112 -13.65 -11.96 -5.33
N LYS A 113 -14.04 -11.07 -6.23
CA LYS A 113 -14.39 -11.45 -7.62
C LYS A 113 -13.20 -12.01 -8.41
N GLN A 114 -11.99 -11.81 -7.94
CA GLN A 114 -10.74 -12.24 -8.55
C GLN A 114 -9.99 -13.27 -7.68
N GLN A 115 -10.62 -13.70 -6.61
CA GLN A 115 -10.08 -14.71 -5.71
C GLN A 115 -9.87 -16.03 -6.47
N ASN A 116 -8.74 -16.67 -6.23
CA ASN A 116 -8.42 -18.01 -6.71
C ASN A 116 -8.25 -18.98 -5.53
N GLU A 117 -7.90 -20.21 -5.80
CA GLU A 117 -7.73 -21.26 -4.77
C GLU A 117 -6.67 -20.93 -3.71
N ARG A 118 -5.71 -20.08 -4.04
CA ARG A 118 -4.59 -19.68 -3.17
C ARG A 118 -4.76 -18.31 -2.53
N SER A 119 -5.85 -17.59 -2.83
CA SER A 119 -6.06 -16.24 -2.31
C SER A 119 -7.36 -16.16 -1.49
N THR A 120 -7.30 -15.35 -0.42
CA THR A 120 -8.44 -15.07 0.45
C THR A 120 -8.46 -13.58 0.77
N PHE A 121 -9.65 -12.97 0.77
CA PHE A 121 -9.84 -11.56 1.09
C PHE A 121 -10.83 -11.38 2.23
N LEU A 122 -10.41 -10.63 3.26
CA LEU A 122 -11.14 -10.46 4.51
C LEU A 122 -11.36 -8.96 4.81
N ALA A 123 -12.59 -8.61 5.19
CA ALA A 123 -12.86 -7.28 5.73
C ALA A 123 -12.34 -7.23 7.17
N ALA A 124 -11.24 -6.51 7.40
CA ALA A 124 -10.61 -6.41 8.71
C ALA A 124 -9.82 -5.10 8.84
N ASP A 125 -9.80 -4.55 10.05
CA ASP A 125 -8.96 -3.41 10.42
C ASP A 125 -7.55 -3.89 10.72
N CYS A 126 -6.57 -3.46 9.93
CA CYS A 126 -5.18 -3.86 10.09
C CYS A 126 -4.57 -3.38 11.43
N GLU A 127 -5.12 -2.36 12.08
CA GLU A 127 -4.67 -1.96 13.42
C GLU A 127 -5.10 -2.94 14.52
N ASN A 128 -6.13 -3.75 14.28
CA ASN A 128 -6.69 -4.70 15.26
C ASN A 128 -6.58 -6.17 14.82
N TYR A 129 -6.38 -6.42 13.52
CA TYR A 129 -6.25 -7.79 13.00
C TYR A 129 -4.95 -8.45 13.47
N SER A 130 -5.05 -9.67 13.94
CA SER A 130 -3.91 -10.52 14.31
C SER A 130 -3.98 -11.79 13.47
N PRO A 131 -3.00 -12.02 12.57
CA PRO A 131 -2.95 -13.25 11.79
C PRO A 131 -2.74 -14.46 12.72
N GLU A 132 -3.49 -15.52 12.50
CA GLU A 132 -3.30 -16.81 13.18
C GLU A 132 -2.14 -17.62 12.56
N GLU A 133 -1.78 -17.30 11.33
CA GLU A 133 -0.78 -17.98 10.54
C GLU A 133 0.44 -17.11 10.30
N ARG A 134 1.53 -17.73 9.84
CA ARG A 134 2.77 -17.06 9.50
C ARG A 134 2.89 -16.85 8.00
N PHE A 135 3.65 -15.82 7.63
CA PHE A 135 3.85 -15.37 6.25
C PHE A 135 5.32 -15.18 5.94
N ASP A 136 5.69 -15.35 4.68
CA ASP A 136 7.03 -15.07 4.18
C ASP A 136 7.18 -13.61 3.78
N VAL A 137 6.05 -12.97 3.43
CA VAL A 137 5.98 -11.56 3.06
C VAL A 137 4.77 -10.91 3.70
N ILE A 138 4.97 -9.77 4.34
CA ILE A 138 3.89 -8.89 4.80
C ILE A 138 4.02 -7.55 4.08
N VAL A 139 2.95 -7.10 3.42
CA VAL A 139 2.93 -5.92 2.58
C VAL A 139 2.14 -4.80 3.24
N PHE A 140 2.70 -3.59 3.27
CA PHE A 140 2.05 -2.33 3.63
C PHE A 140 2.15 -1.36 2.45
N ASN A 141 1.20 -1.44 1.53
CA ASN A 141 1.21 -0.66 0.30
C ASN A 141 0.34 0.60 0.45
N GLU A 142 0.96 1.76 0.73
CA GLU A 142 0.30 3.05 0.98
C GLU A 142 -0.62 3.06 2.23
N VAL A 143 -0.40 2.16 3.18
CA VAL A 143 -1.24 1.98 4.37
C VAL A 143 -0.67 2.70 5.59
N LEU A 144 0.64 2.61 5.83
CA LEU A 144 1.26 3.08 7.07
C LEU A 144 1.00 4.57 7.38
N CYS A 145 0.89 5.40 6.34
CA CYS A 145 0.56 6.83 6.51
C CYS A 145 -0.89 7.07 6.96
N CYS A 146 -1.75 6.04 6.92
CA CYS A 146 -3.16 6.10 7.31
C CYS A 146 -3.42 5.54 8.71
N LEU A 147 -2.39 5.01 9.38
CA LEU A 147 -2.51 4.38 10.70
C LEU A 147 -2.20 5.35 11.83
N ARG A 148 -2.77 5.11 13.00
CA ARG A 148 -2.51 5.89 14.22
C ARG A 148 -1.10 5.68 14.74
N ASP A 149 -0.67 4.40 14.77
CA ASP A 149 0.67 4.01 15.19
C ASP A 149 1.27 3.01 14.17
N PRO A 150 1.85 3.52 13.08
CA PRO A 150 2.36 2.69 11.99
C PRO A 150 3.50 1.77 12.45
N LEU A 151 4.37 2.23 13.35
CA LEU A 151 5.53 1.45 13.77
C LEU A 151 5.12 0.29 14.67
N ARG A 152 4.27 0.54 15.63
CA ARG A 152 3.71 -0.50 16.49
C ARG A 152 2.91 -1.52 15.68
N THR A 153 2.21 -1.07 14.65
CA THR A 153 1.51 -1.97 13.74
C THR A 153 2.49 -2.88 13.00
N VAL A 154 3.55 -2.32 12.39
CA VAL A 154 4.58 -3.15 11.73
C VAL A 154 5.23 -4.12 12.71
N GLU A 155 5.63 -3.66 13.90
CA GLU A 155 6.23 -4.52 14.94
C GLU A 155 5.33 -5.70 15.33
N ARG A 156 4.02 -5.48 15.44
CA ARG A 156 3.06 -6.54 15.72
C ARG A 156 3.02 -7.56 14.58
N TYR A 157 2.96 -7.12 13.32
CA TYR A 157 2.92 -8.00 12.16
C TYR A 157 4.22 -8.78 11.94
N VAL A 158 5.37 -8.19 12.25
CA VAL A 158 6.67 -8.89 12.17
C VAL A 158 6.68 -10.20 12.97
N ARG A 159 5.95 -10.27 14.08
CA ARG A 159 5.82 -11.51 14.87
C ARG A 159 5.11 -12.64 14.12
N SER A 160 4.39 -12.32 13.05
CA SER A 160 3.73 -13.30 12.16
C SER A 160 4.56 -13.60 10.91
N LEU A 161 5.81 -13.18 10.84
CA LEU A 161 6.72 -13.61 9.78
C LEU A 161 7.29 -15.01 10.07
N ASN A 162 7.50 -15.77 9.01
CA ASN A 162 8.39 -16.94 9.02
C ASN A 162 9.84 -16.47 9.20
N SER A 163 10.72 -17.38 9.60
CA SER A 163 12.17 -17.13 9.64
C SER A 163 12.66 -16.64 8.27
N GLY A 164 13.47 -15.58 8.27
CA GLY A 164 13.91 -14.91 7.07
C GLY A 164 12.82 -14.17 6.27
N GLY A 165 11.62 -14.01 6.83
CA GLY A 165 10.52 -13.29 6.21
C GLY A 165 10.80 -11.79 5.99
N LEU A 166 9.99 -11.15 5.16
CA LEU A 166 10.19 -9.76 4.72
C LEU A 166 8.95 -8.91 4.97
N VAL A 167 9.17 -7.64 5.29
CA VAL A 167 8.15 -6.60 5.25
C VAL A 167 8.40 -5.74 4.00
N LEU A 168 7.39 -5.65 3.13
CA LEU A 168 7.41 -4.76 1.98
C LEU A 168 6.58 -3.51 2.28
N VAL A 169 7.16 -2.36 2.06
CA VAL A 169 6.48 -1.09 2.30
C VAL A 169 6.54 -0.23 1.05
N SER A 170 5.42 0.39 0.69
CA SER A 170 5.43 1.54 -0.20
C SER A 170 4.83 2.75 0.50
N LEU A 171 5.44 3.91 0.30
CA LEU A 171 4.94 5.19 0.81
C LEU A 171 5.14 6.31 -0.21
N CYS A 172 4.05 7.05 -0.46
CA CYS A 172 4.12 8.29 -1.21
C CYS A 172 4.97 9.31 -0.45
N SER A 173 6.02 9.82 -1.10
CA SER A 173 6.95 10.78 -0.48
C SER A 173 6.29 12.13 -0.14
N ALA A 174 5.17 12.45 -0.78
CA ALA A 174 4.40 13.67 -0.51
C ALA A 174 3.42 13.52 0.68
N ALA A 175 3.14 12.29 1.13
CA ALA A 175 2.24 12.06 2.25
C ALA A 175 2.94 12.44 3.57
N ARG A 176 2.18 13.16 4.42
CA ARG A 176 2.70 13.61 5.72
C ARG A 176 3.16 12.42 6.56
N GLY A 177 4.32 12.56 7.18
CA GLY A 177 4.89 11.52 8.05
C GLY A 177 5.64 10.41 7.32
N SER A 178 5.49 10.26 5.99
CA SER A 178 6.16 9.19 5.24
C SER A 178 7.67 9.17 5.44
N ALA A 179 8.32 10.33 5.40
CA ALA A 179 9.76 10.43 5.62
C ALA A 179 10.18 9.95 7.03
N THR A 180 9.40 10.33 8.06
CA THR A 180 9.63 9.92 9.44
C THR A 180 9.38 8.43 9.63
N ILE A 181 8.29 7.90 9.05
CA ILE A 181 7.98 6.47 9.09
C ILE A 181 9.12 5.67 8.46
N LEU A 182 9.53 6.02 7.23
CA LEU A 182 10.63 5.35 6.54
C LEU A 182 11.94 5.43 7.31
N TRP A 183 12.28 6.61 7.87
CA TRP A 183 13.49 6.75 8.67
C TRP A 183 13.48 5.82 9.88
N ARG A 184 12.38 5.75 10.63
CA ARG A 184 12.25 4.87 11.80
C ARG A 184 12.28 3.39 11.42
N LEU A 185 11.62 3.00 10.32
CA LEU A 185 11.67 1.63 9.82
C LEU A 185 13.10 1.20 9.49
N ARG A 186 13.88 2.06 8.85
CA ARG A 186 15.31 1.80 8.54
C ARG A 186 16.19 1.72 9.80
N GLN A 187 15.79 2.33 10.91
CA GLN A 187 16.50 2.16 12.18
C GLN A 187 16.18 0.81 12.86
N ALA A 188 14.94 0.32 12.67
CA ALA A 188 14.45 -0.89 13.34
C ALA A 188 14.71 -2.17 12.54
N TYR A 189 14.82 -2.07 11.20
CA TYR A 189 14.90 -3.21 10.28
C TYR A 189 16.05 -3.04 9.29
N ALA A 190 16.66 -4.15 8.88
CA ALA A 190 17.67 -4.14 7.82
C ALA A 190 16.99 -3.90 6.47
N THR A 191 17.45 -2.91 5.71
CA THR A 191 17.00 -2.68 4.33
C THR A 191 17.67 -3.70 3.41
N VAL A 192 16.87 -4.55 2.78
CA VAL A 192 17.30 -5.54 1.78
C VAL A 192 17.47 -4.84 0.43
N ASP A 193 16.46 -4.06 0.03
CA ASP A 193 16.49 -3.22 -1.17
C ASP A 193 15.52 -2.05 -1.02
N GLU A 194 15.77 -0.98 -1.75
CA GLU A 194 14.92 0.20 -1.76
C GLU A 194 14.97 0.91 -3.12
N VAL A 195 13.79 1.19 -3.67
CA VAL A 195 13.63 1.92 -4.93
C VAL A 195 12.80 3.18 -4.72
N ARG A 196 13.25 4.28 -5.29
CA ARG A 196 12.46 5.51 -5.40
C ARG A 196 11.91 5.64 -6.81
N LEU A 197 10.58 5.71 -6.92
CA LEU A 197 9.86 5.89 -8.17
C LEU A 197 9.36 7.33 -8.25
N ALA A 198 9.62 7.99 -9.38
CA ALA A 198 9.10 9.33 -9.67
C ALA A 198 8.26 9.26 -10.95
N HIS A 199 7.05 9.80 -10.94
CA HIS A 199 6.22 9.90 -12.13
C HIS A 199 6.53 11.20 -12.86
N SER A 200 6.99 11.12 -14.12
CA SER A 200 7.43 12.29 -14.90
C SER A 200 6.33 13.34 -15.14
N GLY A 201 5.08 12.90 -15.27
CA GLY A 201 3.93 13.80 -15.49
C GLY A 201 3.19 14.23 -14.21
N ARG A 202 3.64 13.79 -13.04
CA ARG A 202 3.01 14.09 -11.74
C ARG A 202 4.10 14.42 -10.72
N LYS A 203 3.86 15.42 -9.86
CA LYS A 203 4.78 15.76 -8.75
C LYS A 203 4.66 14.76 -7.60
N VAL A 204 4.71 13.46 -7.93
CA VAL A 204 4.56 12.37 -6.98
C VAL A 204 5.70 11.40 -7.13
N ALA A 205 6.25 10.98 -6.01
CA ALA A 205 7.23 9.92 -5.94
C ALA A 205 6.84 8.95 -4.82
N TRP A 206 7.17 7.68 -5.01
CA TRP A 206 7.03 6.64 -4.00
C TRP A 206 8.39 6.10 -3.61
N VAL A 207 8.49 5.66 -2.38
CA VAL A 207 9.60 4.80 -1.93
C VAL A 207 9.00 3.42 -1.71
N CYS A 208 9.55 2.42 -2.40
CA CYS A 208 9.24 1.01 -2.18
C CYS A 208 10.47 0.38 -1.54
N THR A 209 10.31 -0.25 -0.38
CA THR A 209 11.42 -0.85 0.36
C THR A 209 11.07 -2.26 0.82
N ALA A 210 12.06 -3.15 0.75
CA ALA A 210 12.03 -4.49 1.33
C ALA A 210 12.88 -4.49 2.60
N LEU A 211 12.27 -4.84 3.72
CA LEU A 211 12.86 -4.79 5.06
C LEU A 211 12.91 -6.20 5.66
N ARG A 212 13.96 -6.48 6.43
CA ARG A 212 14.13 -7.71 7.19
C ARG A 212 14.26 -7.40 8.68
N PRO A 213 13.60 -8.14 9.59
CA PRO A 213 13.85 -8.03 11.02
C PRO A 213 15.33 -8.27 11.32
N GLN A 214 15.89 -7.49 12.26
CA GLN A 214 17.27 -7.67 12.71
C GLN A 214 17.27 -8.76 13.80
N GLY A 215 18.19 -9.72 13.71
CA GLY A 215 18.39 -10.71 14.76
C GLY A 215 17.77 -12.09 14.52
N GLU A 216 17.36 -12.41 13.28
CA GLU A 216 17.06 -13.79 12.85
C GLU A 216 18.12 -14.33 11.88
#